data_431f3b5a6fcb645127cead42d5005fd1
#
_entry.id   431f3b5a6fcb645127cead42d5005fd1
#
_cell.length_a   1.000
_cell.length_b   1.000
_cell.length_c   1.000
_cell.angle_alpha   90.00
_cell.angle_beta   90.00
_cell.angle_gamma   90.00
#
_symmetry.space_group_name_H-M   'P 1'
#
loop_
_entity.id
_entity.type
_entity.pdbx_description
1 polymer ?
#
loop_
_entity_poly.entity_id
_entity_poly.type
_entity_poly.pdbx_seq_one_letter_code
_entity_poly.pdbx_strand_id
1 'polypeptide(L)'
;MSIQHTVVFALVHEAGSAAEAEFLDTGRTTLTSIPGVTEFAINRQVSPTSDLSWQFTMVFADQAAYDAYTTHPSHVGFVGSRWVPEVKAFQEYDFVAR
;
A
#
# COMPACT_ATOMS: atom_id res chain seq x y z
N MET A 1 -3.34 -19.69 -7.36
CA MET A 1 -2.14 -18.91 -7.69
C MET A 1 -2.16 -17.64 -6.87
N SER A 2 -1.15 -17.42 -6.05
CA SER A 2 -1.10 -16.23 -5.22
C SER A 2 -0.71 -15.00 -6.03
N ILE A 3 -1.14 -13.83 -5.54
CA ILE A 3 -0.83 -12.54 -6.17
C ILE A 3 -0.08 -11.70 -5.15
N GLN A 4 1.10 -11.20 -5.52
CA GLN A 4 1.80 -10.19 -4.76
C GLN A 4 1.38 -8.81 -5.29
N HIS A 5 0.67 -8.07 -4.45
CA HIS A 5 0.25 -6.71 -4.75
C HIS A 5 1.27 -5.73 -4.15
N THR A 6 1.77 -4.83 -4.95
CA THR A 6 2.71 -3.82 -4.48
C THR A 6 2.36 -2.45 -5.03
N VAL A 7 2.53 -1.44 -4.20
CA VAL A 7 2.42 -0.05 -4.62
C VAL A 7 3.61 0.72 -4.06
N VAL A 8 4.27 1.46 -4.94
CA VAL A 8 5.38 2.34 -4.57
C VAL A 8 4.90 3.77 -4.71
N PHE A 9 5.16 4.61 -3.70
CA PHE A 9 4.51 5.92 -3.64
C PHE A 9 5.39 6.99 -2.98
N ALA A 10 5.02 8.24 -3.23
CA ALA A 10 5.57 9.41 -2.57
C ALA A 10 4.44 10.19 -1.88
N LEU A 11 4.72 10.67 -0.68
CA LEU A 11 3.77 11.43 0.12
C LEU A 11 3.97 12.94 -0.05
N VAL A 12 2.92 13.70 0.22
CA VAL A 12 3.03 15.17 0.32
C VAL A 12 3.77 15.59 1.57
N HIS A 13 3.90 14.69 2.55
CA HIS A 13 4.56 14.97 3.84
C HIS A 13 6.07 15.00 3.70
N GLU A 14 6.71 15.82 4.50
CA GLU A 14 8.15 15.91 4.56
C GLU A 14 8.75 14.61 5.10
N ALA A 15 9.90 14.21 4.55
CA ALA A 15 10.61 13.01 4.98
C ALA A 15 10.99 13.11 6.46
N GLY A 16 10.70 12.06 7.22
CA GLY A 16 10.98 12.00 8.66
C GLY A 16 9.96 12.73 9.53
N SER A 17 8.91 13.31 8.94
CA SER A 17 7.89 14.04 9.71
C SER A 17 6.97 13.10 10.49
N ALA A 18 6.33 13.64 11.52
CA ALA A 18 5.30 12.90 12.26
C ALA A 18 4.11 12.53 11.37
N ALA A 19 3.75 13.39 10.42
CA ALA A 19 2.66 13.13 9.48
C ALA A 19 2.98 11.95 8.56
N GLU A 20 4.22 11.82 8.10
CA GLU A 20 4.68 10.66 7.33
C GLU A 20 4.53 9.37 8.14
N ALA A 21 5.06 9.35 9.37
CA ALA A 21 5.00 8.19 10.24
C ALA A 21 3.55 7.78 10.52
N GLU A 22 2.68 8.74 10.79
CA GLU A 22 1.28 8.50 11.09
C GLU A 22 0.53 7.91 9.88
N PHE A 23 0.80 8.41 8.68
CA PHE A 23 0.22 7.83 7.46
C PHE A 23 0.62 6.37 7.29
N LEU A 24 1.91 6.06 7.42
CA LEU A 24 2.40 4.69 7.27
C LEU A 24 1.82 3.75 8.33
N ASP A 25 1.75 4.19 9.57
CA ASP A 25 1.19 3.39 10.68
C ASP A 25 -0.31 3.15 10.49
N THR A 26 -1.06 4.15 10.07
CA THR A 26 -2.49 4.02 9.78
C THR A 26 -2.71 3.07 8.59
N GLY A 27 -1.89 3.17 7.56
CA GLY A 27 -1.93 2.25 6.41
C GLY A 27 -1.76 0.81 6.87
N ARG A 28 -0.75 0.53 7.68
CA ARG A 28 -0.53 -0.80 8.25
C ARG A 28 -1.74 -1.29 9.02
N THR A 29 -2.20 -0.50 9.98
CA THR A 29 -3.32 -0.90 10.86
C THR A 29 -4.59 -1.15 10.06
N THR A 30 -4.93 -0.27 9.14
CA THR A 30 -6.15 -0.36 8.35
C THR A 30 -6.10 -1.52 7.36
N LEU A 31 -5.04 -1.61 6.56
CA LEU A 31 -4.98 -2.59 5.48
C LEU A 31 -4.78 -4.00 6.00
N THR A 32 -4.04 -4.19 7.08
CA THR A 32 -3.86 -5.52 7.67
C THR A 32 -5.10 -6.03 8.39
N SER A 33 -6.08 -5.18 8.69
CA SER A 33 -7.36 -5.59 9.26
C SER A 33 -8.30 -6.24 8.24
N ILE A 34 -8.00 -6.08 6.95
CA ILE A 34 -8.87 -6.57 5.87
C ILE A 34 -8.62 -8.07 5.66
N PRO A 35 -9.67 -8.91 5.67
CA PRO A 35 -9.51 -10.34 5.42
C PRO A 35 -8.82 -10.62 4.08
N GLY A 36 -7.91 -11.59 4.07
CA GLY A 36 -7.17 -11.98 2.87
C GLY A 36 -5.83 -11.27 2.69
N VAL A 37 -5.58 -10.18 3.39
CA VAL A 37 -4.28 -9.52 3.38
C VAL A 37 -3.29 -10.33 4.19
N THR A 38 -2.23 -10.82 3.54
CA THR A 38 -1.15 -11.56 4.19
C THR A 38 0.20 -10.97 3.81
N GLU A 39 1.21 -11.25 4.62
CA GLU A 39 2.61 -10.84 4.35
C GLU A 39 2.73 -9.34 4.06
N PHE A 40 1.96 -8.53 4.78
CA PHE A 40 2.03 -7.08 4.63
C PHE A 40 3.38 -6.56 5.09
N ALA A 41 4.01 -5.70 4.27
CA ALA A 41 5.25 -5.03 4.64
C ALA A 41 5.27 -3.60 4.11
N ILE A 42 5.95 -2.74 4.84
CA ILE A 42 6.27 -1.38 4.43
C ILE A 42 7.77 -1.30 4.25
N ASN A 43 8.22 -0.90 3.06
CA ASN A 43 9.64 -0.77 2.77
C ASN A 43 9.97 0.63 2.28
N ARG A 44 11.16 1.12 2.65
CA ARG A 44 11.71 2.35 2.10
C ARG A 44 12.33 2.05 0.73
N GLN A 45 12.00 2.86 -0.28
CA GLN A 45 12.64 2.80 -1.58
C GLN A 45 13.95 3.61 -1.51
N VAL A 46 15.06 3.00 -1.93
CA VAL A 46 16.40 3.60 -1.77
C VAL A 46 17.19 3.75 -3.08
N SER A 47 16.60 3.38 -4.21
CA SER A 47 17.25 3.61 -5.51
C SER A 47 17.26 5.11 -5.84
N PRO A 48 18.41 5.70 -6.18
CA PRO A 48 18.47 7.11 -6.51
C PRO A 48 17.83 7.46 -7.86
N THR A 49 17.41 6.45 -8.64
CA THR A 49 16.79 6.66 -9.95
C THR A 49 15.28 6.83 -9.89
N SER A 50 14.68 6.76 -8.69
CA SER A 50 13.24 6.93 -8.50
C SER A 50 12.95 8.02 -7.49
N ASP A 51 11.90 8.81 -7.76
CA ASP A 51 11.40 9.84 -6.85
C ASP A 51 10.34 9.27 -5.87
N LEU A 52 10.01 7.99 -5.99
CA LEU A 52 9.08 7.34 -5.06
C LEU A 52 9.84 6.87 -3.82
N SER A 53 9.21 6.94 -2.65
CA SER A 53 9.90 6.82 -1.37
C SER A 53 9.55 5.59 -0.58
N TRP A 54 8.32 5.06 -0.71
CA TRP A 54 7.78 4.01 0.14
C TRP A 54 7.11 2.93 -0.68
N GLN A 55 7.09 1.71 -0.13
CA GLN A 55 6.37 0.59 -0.72
C GLN A 55 5.44 -0.01 0.33
N PHE A 56 4.17 -0.23 -0.08
CA PHE A 56 3.31 -1.21 0.59
C PHE A 56 3.29 -2.45 -0.28
N THR A 57 3.51 -3.61 0.33
CA THR A 57 3.40 -4.89 -0.38
C THR A 57 2.61 -5.89 0.47
N MET A 58 1.86 -6.76 -0.19
CA MET A 58 1.05 -7.79 0.45
C MET A 58 0.79 -8.93 -0.51
N VAL A 59 0.35 -10.06 0.01
CA VAL A 59 0.07 -11.25 -0.79
C VAL A 59 -1.38 -11.67 -0.57
N PHE A 60 -2.06 -11.98 -1.67
CA PHE A 60 -3.40 -12.57 -1.68
C PHE A 60 -3.31 -14.00 -2.20
N ALA A 61 -4.09 -14.91 -1.58
CA ALA A 61 -4.05 -16.32 -1.96
C ALA A 61 -4.51 -16.57 -3.39
N ASP A 62 -5.44 -15.75 -3.89
CA ASP A 62 -6.03 -15.87 -5.22
C ASP A 62 -6.69 -14.55 -5.65
N GLN A 63 -7.23 -14.53 -6.88
CA GLN A 63 -7.90 -13.35 -7.42
C GLN A 63 -9.15 -12.98 -6.62
N ALA A 64 -9.89 -13.95 -6.12
CA ALA A 64 -11.11 -13.68 -5.34
C ALA A 64 -10.78 -12.90 -4.05
N ALA A 65 -9.70 -13.27 -3.36
CA ALA A 65 -9.24 -12.56 -2.17
C ALA A 65 -8.81 -11.13 -2.51
N TYR A 66 -8.12 -10.93 -3.62
CA TYR A 66 -7.72 -9.61 -4.09
C TYR A 66 -8.93 -8.74 -4.44
N ASP A 67 -9.89 -9.30 -5.17
CA ASP A 67 -11.10 -8.57 -5.54
C ASP A 67 -11.91 -8.16 -4.31
N ALA A 68 -12.02 -9.03 -3.32
CA ALA A 68 -12.68 -8.72 -2.05
C ALA A 68 -11.98 -7.60 -1.28
N TYR A 69 -10.65 -7.55 -1.31
CA TYR A 69 -9.86 -6.47 -0.74
C TYR A 69 -10.15 -5.14 -1.45
N THR A 70 -10.12 -5.13 -2.77
CA THR A 70 -10.30 -3.91 -3.57
C THR A 70 -11.62 -3.22 -3.25
N THR A 71 -12.69 -3.97 -3.05
CA THR A 71 -14.02 -3.44 -2.77
C THR A 71 -14.36 -3.34 -1.29
N HIS A 72 -13.47 -3.80 -0.40
CA HIS A 72 -13.72 -3.76 1.04
C HIS A 72 -13.87 -2.32 1.53
N PRO A 73 -14.87 -2.02 2.39
CA PRO A 73 -15.10 -0.66 2.87
C PRO A 73 -13.87 0.00 3.52
N SER A 74 -13.06 -0.77 4.25
CA SER A 74 -11.84 -0.25 4.88
C SER A 74 -10.79 0.17 3.85
N HIS A 75 -10.66 -0.57 2.74
CA HIS A 75 -9.77 -0.18 1.64
C HIS A 75 -10.29 1.07 0.93
N VAL A 76 -11.55 1.06 0.54
CA VAL A 76 -12.19 2.20 -0.15
C VAL A 76 -12.12 3.46 0.72
N GLY A 77 -12.40 3.33 2.01
CA GLY A 77 -12.35 4.44 2.96
C GLY A 77 -10.94 4.99 3.13
N PHE A 78 -9.94 4.12 3.26
CA PHE A 78 -8.54 4.54 3.36
C PHE A 78 -8.09 5.28 2.10
N VAL A 79 -8.42 4.74 0.93
CA VAL A 79 -8.07 5.38 -0.35
C VAL A 79 -8.69 6.78 -0.44
N GLY A 80 -9.98 6.91 -0.17
CA GLY A 80 -10.67 8.19 -0.30
C GLY A 80 -10.25 9.23 0.73
N SER A 81 -10.06 8.83 1.99
CA SER A 81 -9.81 9.77 3.09
C SER A 81 -8.32 10.05 3.34
N ARG A 82 -7.43 9.13 2.97
CA ARG A 82 -6.01 9.26 3.29
C ARG A 82 -5.12 9.22 2.05
N TRP A 83 -5.31 8.22 1.17
CA TRP A 83 -4.45 8.06 0.00
C TRP A 83 -4.55 9.22 -0.98
N VAL A 84 -5.76 9.52 -1.42
CA VAL A 84 -5.99 10.58 -2.42
C VAL A 84 -5.43 11.94 -1.97
N PRO A 85 -5.68 12.41 -0.73
CA PRO A 85 -5.13 13.71 -0.30
C PRO A 85 -3.65 13.70 0.06
N GLU A 86 -3.06 12.56 0.42
CA GLU A 86 -1.71 12.52 0.99
C GLU A 86 -0.65 11.90 0.07
N VAL A 87 -1.03 11.15 -0.95
CA VAL A 87 -0.11 10.54 -1.92
C VAL A 87 -0.05 11.42 -3.17
N LYS A 88 1.13 11.93 -3.49
CA LYS A 88 1.30 12.83 -4.63
C LYS A 88 1.69 12.11 -5.92
N ALA A 89 2.24 10.90 -5.82
CA ALA A 89 2.62 10.08 -6.97
C ALA A 89 2.72 8.63 -6.55
N PHE A 90 2.35 7.70 -7.42
CA PHE A 90 2.46 6.27 -7.13
C PHE A 90 2.51 5.44 -8.41
N GLN A 91 3.01 4.20 -8.25
CA GLN A 91 2.98 3.18 -9.29
C GLN A 91 2.61 1.85 -8.62
N GLU A 92 1.67 1.14 -9.23
CA GLU A 92 1.08 -0.08 -8.70
C GLU A 92 1.42 -1.26 -9.61
N TYR A 93 1.74 -2.41 -9.01
CA TYR A 93 2.04 -3.64 -9.74
C TYR A 93 1.43 -4.84 -9.03
N ASP A 94 1.00 -5.81 -9.82
CA ASP A 94 0.54 -7.11 -9.33
C ASP A 94 1.36 -8.20 -9.99
N PHE A 95 1.93 -9.08 -9.18
CA PHE A 95 2.80 -10.15 -9.66
C PHE A 95 2.24 -11.52 -9.32
N VAL A 96 2.37 -12.44 -10.27
CA VAL A 96 2.22 -13.87 -10.02
C VAL A 96 3.54 -14.55 -10.30
N ALA A 97 3.83 -15.66 -9.60
CA ALA A 97 5.06 -16.39 -9.84
C ALA A 97 5.08 -16.93 -11.28
N ARG A 98 6.27 -16.90 -11.88
CA ARG A 98 6.44 -17.39 -13.23
C ARG A 98 6.26 -18.90 -13.36
#